data_35fc659f047d3d3e2b964a26233c8017
#
_entry.id   35fc659f047d3d3e2b964a26233c8017
#
_cell.length_a   1.000
_cell.length_b   1.000
_cell.length_c   1.000
_cell.angle_alpha   90.00
_cell.angle_beta   90.00
_cell.angle_gamma   90.00
#
_symmetry.space_group_name_H-M   'P 1'
#
loop_
_entity.id
_entity.type
_entity.pdbx_description
1 polymer ?
#
loop_
_entity_poly.entity_id
_entity_poly.type
_entity_poly.pdbx_seq_one_letter_code
_entity_poly.pdbx_strand_id
1 'polypeptide(L)'
;MAQLKQSFNVSNSYVSKKLSLVVFPWRHRSWNRRIIRSGSPPHGNPSQPRPAQTSTEAYLSPRDDINSPDLYIPSMALTTYILLGALRAGLTSKFHPDVLGMTASKAISVLILEFLIVKLGCYFLNVPGQSQVVDLFSYGGYKFVGSTVIVLVGMLGFGASVYWMVFLYLFAANAFFLVSSVFNLLRT
;
A
#
# COMPACT_ATOMS: atom_id res chain seq x y z
N MET A 1 10.67 11.76 11.79
CA MET A 1 11.10 10.45 12.33
C MET A 1 9.94 9.67 12.96
N ALA A 2 9.06 10.28 13.77
CA ALA A 2 7.95 9.59 14.44
C ALA A 2 6.95 8.92 13.44
N GLN A 3 6.59 9.57 12.35
CA GLN A 3 5.66 9.04 11.34
C GLN A 3 6.19 7.78 10.63
N LEU A 4 7.49 7.77 10.27
CA LEU A 4 8.11 6.58 9.67
C LEU A 4 8.06 5.39 10.62
N LYS A 5 8.40 5.59 11.90
CA LYS A 5 8.31 4.53 12.91
C LYS A 5 6.88 3.99 13.05
N GLN A 6 5.88 4.86 12.96
CA GLN A 6 4.47 4.47 13.01
C GLN A 6 4.06 3.65 11.79
N SER A 7 4.52 3.99 10.58
CA SER A 7 4.22 3.28 9.33
C SER A 7 4.84 1.88 9.25
N PHE A 8 5.87 1.59 10.06
CA PHE A 8 6.47 0.25 10.18
C PHE A 8 5.94 -0.56 11.38
N ASN A 9 5.07 0.03 12.22
CA ASN A 9 4.50 -0.66 13.37
C ASN A 9 3.30 -1.51 12.95
N VAL A 10 3.57 -2.71 12.46
CA VAL A 10 2.56 -3.67 11.97
C VAL A 10 2.62 -4.98 12.74
N SER A 11 1.50 -5.71 12.79
CA SER A 11 1.42 -7.06 13.37
C SER A 11 1.25 -8.11 12.25
N ASN A 12 1.66 -9.36 12.51
CA ASN A 12 1.52 -10.44 11.53
C ASN A 12 0.05 -10.65 11.11
N SER A 13 -0.89 -10.51 12.03
CA SER A 13 -2.32 -10.63 11.73
C SER A 13 -2.80 -9.47 10.83
N TYR A 14 -2.25 -8.26 11.01
CA TYR A 14 -2.51 -7.12 10.14
C TYR A 14 -2.01 -7.39 8.72
N VAL A 15 -0.74 -7.84 8.59
CA VAL A 15 -0.11 -8.13 7.29
C VAL A 15 -0.93 -9.15 6.49
N SER A 16 -1.33 -10.26 7.12
CA SER A 16 -2.15 -11.30 6.49
C SER A 16 -3.50 -10.76 5.99
N LYS A 17 -4.22 -9.99 6.83
CA LYS A 17 -5.48 -9.36 6.47
C LYS A 17 -5.33 -8.34 5.35
N LYS A 18 -4.25 -7.53 5.39
CA LYS A 18 -3.98 -6.52 4.38
C LYS A 18 -3.59 -7.14 3.03
N LEU A 19 -2.76 -8.19 3.02
CA LEU A 19 -2.44 -8.94 1.81
C LEU A 19 -3.70 -9.55 1.18
N SER A 20 -4.58 -10.15 1.99
CA SER A 20 -5.87 -10.65 1.52
C SER A 20 -6.73 -9.53 0.93
N LEU A 21 -6.71 -8.34 1.49
CA LEU A 21 -7.45 -7.17 0.98
C LEU A 21 -6.88 -6.68 -0.35
N VAL A 22 -5.57 -6.69 -0.54
CA VAL A 22 -4.92 -6.28 -1.80
C VAL A 22 -5.22 -7.27 -2.93
N VAL A 23 -5.25 -8.58 -2.61
CA VAL A 23 -5.52 -9.64 -3.60
C VAL A 23 -7.02 -9.78 -3.89
N PHE A 24 -7.89 -9.57 -2.88
CA PHE A 24 -9.35 -9.71 -2.98
C PHE A 24 -10.09 -8.45 -2.51
N PRO A 25 -9.93 -7.31 -3.19
CA PRO A 25 -10.47 -6.03 -2.74
C PRO A 25 -12.00 -5.99 -2.75
N TRP A 26 -12.66 -6.81 -3.58
CA TRP A 26 -14.12 -6.91 -3.70
C TRP A 26 -14.81 -7.35 -2.41
N ARG A 27 -14.09 -8.03 -1.52
CA ARG A 27 -14.63 -8.53 -0.26
C ARG A 27 -14.72 -7.46 0.83
N HIS A 28 -14.01 -6.35 0.66
CA HIS A 28 -13.94 -5.28 1.65
C HIS A 28 -15.02 -4.22 1.38
N ARG A 29 -15.84 -3.90 2.40
CA ARG A 29 -16.95 -2.95 2.28
C ARG A 29 -16.65 -1.56 2.82
N SER A 30 -15.77 -1.44 3.81
CA SER A 30 -15.51 -0.18 4.53
C SER A 30 -14.12 0.34 4.26
N TRP A 31 -13.99 1.28 3.32
CA TRP A 31 -12.71 1.89 2.93
C TRP A 31 -12.35 3.14 3.74
N ASN A 32 -13.24 3.60 4.65
CA ASN A 32 -13.01 4.81 5.43
C ASN A 32 -11.94 4.59 6.50
N ARG A 33 -11.00 5.53 6.61
CA ARG A 33 -10.02 5.57 7.70
C ARG A 33 -10.70 5.95 9.01
N ARG A 34 -10.28 5.32 10.10
CA ARG A 34 -10.78 5.64 11.44
C ARG A 34 -10.04 6.85 12.01
N ILE A 35 -10.80 7.81 12.53
CA ILE A 35 -10.29 9.00 13.19
C ILE A 35 -10.54 8.85 14.69
N ILE A 36 -9.51 9.03 15.52
CA ILE A 36 -9.69 9.17 16.96
C ILE A 36 -10.04 10.63 17.22
N ARG A 37 -11.30 10.89 17.57
CA ARG A 37 -11.65 12.15 18.22
C ARG A 37 -11.19 12.08 19.66
N SER A 38 -10.09 12.73 19.97
CA SER A 38 -9.58 12.87 21.35
C SER A 38 -10.54 13.75 22.14
N GLY A 39 -11.61 13.15 22.70
CA GLY A 39 -12.65 13.90 23.40
C GLY A 39 -13.69 13.08 24.17
N SER A 40 -13.63 11.75 24.12
CA SER A 40 -14.55 10.92 24.89
C SER A 40 -13.79 9.91 25.75
N PRO A 41 -13.55 10.18 27.05
CA PRO A 41 -13.20 9.11 27.97
C PRO A 41 -14.49 8.31 28.25
N PRO A 42 -14.44 6.97 28.27
CA PRO A 42 -15.53 6.16 28.80
C PRO A 42 -15.58 6.37 30.32
N HIS A 43 -16.54 7.09 30.83
CA HIS A 43 -16.76 7.48 32.21
C HIS A 43 -16.03 8.76 32.71
N GLY A 44 -16.73 9.86 32.69
CA GLY A 44 -16.35 11.10 33.38
C GLY A 44 -17.56 12.00 33.58
N ASN A 45 -17.81 12.41 34.83
CA ASN A 45 -18.88 13.30 35.29
C ASN A 45 -19.14 14.53 34.39
N PRO A 46 -20.41 14.91 34.15
CA PRO A 46 -20.80 15.96 33.21
C PRO A 46 -20.66 17.41 33.73
N SER A 47 -19.94 17.70 34.78
CA SER A 47 -20.01 19.00 35.48
C SER A 47 -18.73 19.83 35.51
N GLN A 48 -17.76 19.64 34.61
CA GLN A 48 -16.63 20.57 34.53
C GLN A 48 -16.53 21.19 33.13
N PRO A 49 -16.60 22.56 33.00
CA PRO A 49 -16.29 23.25 31.75
C PRO A 49 -14.80 23.08 31.46
N ARG A 50 -14.45 22.31 30.41
CA ARG A 50 -13.07 22.20 29.93
C ARG A 50 -12.76 23.34 28.96
N PRO A 51 -11.55 23.92 29.02
CA PRO A 51 -11.10 24.85 28.00
C PRO A 51 -11.10 24.12 26.64
N ALA A 52 -11.50 24.83 25.58
CA ALA A 52 -11.53 24.36 24.21
C ALA A 52 -10.14 23.83 23.81
N GLN A 53 -9.89 22.54 24.06
CA GLN A 53 -8.72 21.86 23.53
C GLN A 53 -9.00 21.66 22.05
N THR A 54 -8.17 22.26 21.22
CA THR A 54 -8.06 22.05 19.79
C THR A 54 -8.14 20.55 19.54
N SER A 55 -9.26 20.10 18.97
CA SER A 55 -9.46 18.69 18.63
C SER A 55 -8.46 18.30 17.55
N THR A 56 -7.31 17.81 17.96
CA THR A 56 -6.33 17.24 17.04
C THR A 56 -6.91 15.91 16.58
N GLU A 57 -7.54 15.90 15.42
CA GLU A 57 -7.98 14.67 14.76
C GLU A 57 -6.72 13.87 14.40
N ALA A 58 -6.46 12.81 15.13
CA ALA A 58 -5.35 11.90 14.86
C ALA A 58 -5.86 10.65 14.16
N TYR A 59 -5.30 10.34 13.00
CA TYR A 59 -5.57 9.07 12.33
C TYR A 59 -4.97 7.90 13.11
N LEU A 60 -5.71 6.78 13.17
CA LEU A 60 -5.21 5.55 13.80
C LEU A 60 -3.96 5.03 13.08
N SER A 61 -3.10 4.37 13.87
CA SER A 61 -1.92 3.71 13.34
C SER A 61 -2.29 2.53 12.43
N PRO A 62 -1.40 2.10 11.50
CA PRO A 62 -1.63 0.93 10.66
C PRO A 62 -1.99 -0.33 11.43
N ARG A 63 -1.50 -0.47 12.66
CA ARG A 63 -1.80 -1.63 13.53
C ARG A 63 -3.28 -1.73 13.92
N ASP A 64 -3.96 -0.58 14.05
CA ASP A 64 -5.31 -0.49 14.60
C ASP A 64 -6.37 -0.27 13.51
N ASP A 65 -5.96 0.21 12.32
CA ASP A 65 -6.84 0.43 11.17
C ASP A 65 -6.25 -0.20 9.90
N ILE A 66 -6.94 -1.19 9.36
CA ILE A 66 -6.53 -1.89 8.12
C ILE A 66 -6.52 -0.98 6.89
N ASN A 67 -7.27 0.12 6.90
CA ASN A 67 -7.33 1.08 5.80
C ASN A 67 -6.18 2.09 5.84
N SER A 68 -5.46 2.18 6.96
CA SER A 68 -4.28 3.03 7.08
C SER A 68 -3.15 2.53 6.17
N PRO A 69 -2.47 3.43 5.44
CA PRO A 69 -1.30 3.05 4.65
C PRO A 69 -0.13 2.66 5.56
N ASP A 70 0.60 1.63 5.18
CA ASP A 70 1.83 1.18 5.83
C ASP A 70 2.97 1.11 4.81
N LEU A 71 4.21 1.22 5.27
CA LEU A 71 5.39 1.09 4.43
C LEU A 71 6.03 -0.31 4.49
N TYR A 72 5.61 -1.13 5.47
CA TYR A 72 6.20 -2.45 5.66
C TYR A 72 5.87 -3.39 4.51
N ILE A 73 4.58 -3.54 4.18
CA ILE A 73 4.13 -4.44 3.11
C ILE A 73 4.70 -4.01 1.74
N PRO A 74 4.62 -2.73 1.32
CA PRO A 74 5.22 -2.28 0.07
C PRO A 74 6.72 -2.53 -0.03
N SER A 75 7.49 -2.24 1.03
CA SER A 75 8.94 -2.43 1.03
C SER A 75 9.32 -3.92 0.96
N MET A 76 8.63 -4.77 1.72
CA MET A 76 8.85 -6.21 1.69
C MET A 76 8.44 -6.84 0.35
N ALA A 77 7.31 -6.41 -0.22
CA ALA A 77 6.87 -6.87 -1.53
C ALA A 77 7.85 -6.46 -2.64
N LEU A 78 8.37 -5.23 -2.60
CA LEU A 78 9.40 -4.76 -3.54
C LEU A 78 10.66 -5.60 -3.44
N THR A 79 11.16 -5.82 -2.22
CA THR A 79 12.36 -6.65 -1.99
C THR A 79 12.15 -8.08 -2.49
N THR A 80 11.00 -8.68 -2.18
CA THR A 80 10.65 -10.03 -2.64
C THR A 80 10.56 -10.10 -4.16
N TYR A 81 9.97 -9.08 -4.81
CA TYR A 81 9.90 -8.99 -6.27
C TYR A 81 11.30 -8.97 -6.91
N ILE A 82 12.23 -8.18 -6.37
CA ILE A 82 13.62 -8.10 -6.86
C ILE A 82 14.32 -9.44 -6.70
N LEU A 83 14.19 -10.08 -5.53
CA LEU A 83 14.82 -11.39 -5.26
C LEU A 83 14.25 -12.50 -6.15
N LEU A 84 12.94 -12.51 -6.39
CA LEU A 84 12.32 -13.46 -7.32
C LEU A 84 12.75 -13.22 -8.76
N GLY A 85 12.97 -11.98 -9.18
CA GLY A 85 13.55 -11.65 -10.47
C GLY A 85 14.95 -12.26 -10.65
N ALA A 86 15.79 -12.15 -9.62
CA ALA A 86 17.11 -12.75 -9.61
C ALA A 86 17.05 -14.29 -9.59
N LEU A 87 16.15 -14.86 -8.78
CA LEU A 87 15.95 -16.32 -8.74
C LEU A 87 15.51 -16.86 -10.11
N ARG A 88 14.58 -16.19 -10.78
CA ARG A 88 14.15 -16.53 -12.14
C ARG A 88 15.31 -16.51 -13.13
N ALA A 89 16.16 -15.48 -13.08
CA ALA A 89 17.37 -15.40 -13.91
C ALA A 89 18.34 -16.53 -13.62
N GLY A 90 18.49 -16.91 -12.34
CA GLY A 90 19.31 -18.05 -11.93
C GLY A 90 18.81 -19.38 -12.50
N LEU A 91 17.49 -19.63 -12.42
CA LEU A 91 16.88 -20.85 -12.95
C LEU A 91 16.99 -20.97 -14.48
N THR A 92 17.07 -19.85 -15.19
CA THR A 92 17.25 -19.83 -16.66
C THR A 92 18.72 -19.76 -17.09
N SER A 93 19.67 -19.96 -16.17
CA SER A 93 21.13 -19.89 -16.41
C SER A 93 21.60 -18.54 -16.99
N LYS A 94 20.82 -17.47 -16.76
CA LYS A 94 21.11 -16.09 -17.21
C LYS A 94 21.40 -15.15 -16.02
N PHE A 95 21.88 -15.71 -14.93
CA PHE A 95 22.19 -14.91 -13.74
C PHE A 95 23.47 -14.11 -13.97
N HIS A 96 23.33 -12.79 -13.89
CA HIS A 96 24.43 -11.84 -13.75
C HIS A 96 24.15 -10.97 -12.50
N PRO A 97 25.17 -10.56 -11.74
CA PRO A 97 24.98 -9.68 -10.58
C PRO A 97 24.18 -8.41 -10.90
N ASP A 98 24.34 -7.90 -12.11
CA ASP A 98 23.64 -6.69 -12.63
C ASP A 98 22.12 -6.86 -12.70
N VAL A 99 21.60 -8.09 -12.75
CA VAL A 99 20.16 -8.36 -12.82
C VAL A 99 19.44 -7.80 -11.59
N LEU A 100 20.03 -7.91 -10.40
CA LEU A 100 19.49 -7.34 -9.16
C LEU A 100 19.39 -5.82 -9.26
N GLY A 101 20.48 -5.16 -9.63
CA GLY A 101 20.53 -3.71 -9.76
C GLY A 101 19.57 -3.19 -10.83
N MET A 102 19.52 -3.85 -11.98
CA MET A 102 18.66 -3.48 -13.09
C MET A 102 17.17 -3.67 -12.73
N THR A 103 16.81 -4.77 -12.07
CA THR A 103 15.43 -5.02 -11.62
C THR A 103 15.01 -4.01 -10.55
N ALA A 104 15.87 -3.74 -9.58
CA ALA A 104 15.63 -2.74 -8.54
C ALA A 104 15.47 -1.35 -9.14
N SER A 105 16.36 -0.93 -10.04
CA SER A 105 16.31 0.37 -10.70
C SER A 105 15.02 0.57 -11.49
N LYS A 106 14.61 -0.42 -12.29
CA LYS A 106 13.34 -0.40 -13.02
C LYS A 106 12.14 -0.28 -12.07
N ALA A 107 12.11 -1.08 -11.00
CA ALA A 107 11.00 -1.06 -10.03
C ALA A 107 10.89 0.31 -9.32
N ILE A 108 12.01 0.88 -8.89
CA ILE A 108 12.04 2.19 -8.25
C ILE A 108 11.65 3.29 -9.25
N SER A 109 12.14 3.24 -10.50
CA SER A 109 11.77 4.22 -11.53
C SER A 109 10.27 4.24 -11.80
N VAL A 110 9.63 3.07 -11.86
CA VAL A 110 8.17 2.96 -12.02
C VAL A 110 7.43 3.55 -10.81
N LEU A 111 7.91 3.32 -9.59
CA LEU A 111 7.33 3.93 -8.37
C LEU A 111 7.41 5.45 -8.40
N ILE A 112 8.57 6.00 -8.77
CA ILE A 112 8.78 7.45 -8.86
C ILE A 112 7.87 8.05 -9.93
N LEU A 113 7.79 7.42 -11.10
CA LEU A 113 6.94 7.89 -12.20
C LEU A 113 5.46 7.91 -11.80
N GLU A 114 4.98 6.85 -11.17
CA GLU A 114 3.61 6.77 -10.67
C GLU A 114 3.32 7.85 -9.63
N PHE A 115 4.22 8.04 -8.67
CA PHE A 115 4.12 9.11 -7.68
C PHE A 115 4.02 10.49 -8.35
N LEU A 116 4.86 10.77 -9.35
CA LEU A 116 4.83 12.03 -10.09
C LEU A 116 3.52 12.22 -10.83
N ILE A 117 2.99 11.18 -11.49
CA ILE A 117 1.72 11.24 -12.22
C ILE A 117 0.57 11.54 -11.25
N VAL A 118 0.50 10.88 -10.11
CA VAL A 118 -0.57 11.11 -9.11
C VAL A 118 -0.45 12.52 -8.50
N LYS A 119 0.76 12.95 -8.16
CA LYS A 119 1.00 14.33 -7.66
C LYS A 119 0.62 15.38 -8.68
N LEU A 120 0.98 15.19 -9.93
CA LEU A 120 0.64 16.08 -11.02
C LEU A 120 -0.88 16.13 -11.24
N GLY A 121 -1.55 14.98 -11.20
CA GLY A 121 -3.01 14.89 -11.26
C GLY A 121 -3.69 15.64 -10.11
N CYS A 122 -3.24 15.47 -8.87
CA CYS A 122 -3.74 16.23 -7.72
C CYS A 122 -3.53 17.74 -7.89
N TYR A 123 -2.39 18.15 -8.43
CA TYR A 123 -2.10 19.56 -8.71
C TYR A 123 -3.05 20.15 -9.74
N PHE A 124 -3.28 19.48 -10.87
CA PHE A 124 -4.21 19.97 -11.91
C PHE A 124 -5.67 19.99 -11.43
N LEU A 125 -6.07 19.05 -10.61
CA LEU A 125 -7.41 18.99 -10.06
C LEU A 125 -7.62 19.93 -8.86
N ASN A 126 -6.57 20.68 -8.46
CA ASN A 126 -6.57 21.58 -7.31
C ASN A 126 -7.18 20.93 -6.05
N VAL A 127 -6.81 19.69 -5.79
CA VAL A 127 -7.31 18.94 -4.62
C VAL A 127 -6.62 19.49 -3.37
N PRO A 128 -7.36 20.13 -2.44
CA PRO A 128 -6.81 20.64 -1.18
C PRO A 128 -6.60 19.47 -0.23
N GLY A 129 -5.55 18.72 -0.41
CA GLY A 129 -5.22 17.61 0.47
C GLY A 129 -3.73 17.62 0.76
N GLN A 130 -3.36 17.75 2.01
CA GLN A 130 -2.03 17.38 2.47
C GLN A 130 -1.92 15.85 2.50
N SER A 131 -2.21 15.18 1.37
CA SER A 131 -1.90 13.77 1.25
C SER A 131 -0.40 13.61 1.47
N GLN A 132 -0.06 13.01 2.60
CA GLN A 132 1.34 12.86 2.97
C GLN A 132 2.04 12.06 1.87
N VAL A 133 3.17 12.56 1.40
CA VAL A 133 3.99 11.91 0.36
C VAL A 133 4.21 10.43 0.68
N VAL A 134 4.38 10.12 1.96
CA VAL A 134 4.56 8.77 2.50
C VAL A 134 3.35 7.87 2.22
N ASP A 135 2.14 8.39 2.40
CA ASP A 135 0.90 7.65 2.16
C ASP A 135 0.74 7.30 0.67
N LEU A 136 1.03 8.26 -0.21
CA LEU A 136 0.98 8.06 -1.65
C LEU A 136 2.00 7.02 -2.13
N PHE A 137 3.23 7.10 -1.60
CA PHE A 137 4.28 6.12 -1.88
C PHE A 137 3.91 4.70 -1.41
N SER A 138 3.26 4.64 -0.24
CA SER A 138 2.77 3.39 0.33
C SER A 138 1.74 2.74 -0.58
N TYR A 139 0.74 3.50 -1.03
CA TYR A 139 -0.30 2.97 -1.92
C TYR A 139 0.26 2.51 -3.27
N GLY A 140 1.18 3.27 -3.89
CA GLY A 140 1.84 2.87 -5.12
C GLY A 140 2.68 1.58 -4.99
N GLY A 141 3.24 1.34 -3.82
CA GLY A 141 4.06 0.16 -3.55
C GLY A 141 3.29 -1.15 -3.43
N TYR A 142 1.99 -1.13 -3.10
CA TYR A 142 1.18 -2.36 -2.99
C TYR A 142 1.08 -3.14 -4.30
N LYS A 143 1.29 -2.53 -5.46
CA LYS A 143 1.33 -3.24 -6.76
C LYS A 143 2.38 -4.35 -6.81
N PHE A 144 3.47 -4.21 -6.04
CA PHE A 144 4.51 -5.25 -6.00
C PHE A 144 4.03 -6.56 -5.37
N VAL A 145 2.97 -6.54 -4.56
CA VAL A 145 2.32 -7.77 -4.07
C VAL A 145 1.76 -8.57 -5.25
N GLY A 146 0.97 -7.93 -6.11
CA GLY A 146 0.45 -8.57 -7.33
C GLY A 146 1.56 -9.00 -8.28
N SER A 147 2.55 -8.13 -8.52
CA SER A 147 3.69 -8.43 -9.39
C SER A 147 4.50 -9.64 -8.91
N THR A 148 4.69 -9.79 -7.60
CA THR A 148 5.35 -10.94 -6.98
C THR A 148 4.60 -12.24 -7.28
N VAL A 149 3.26 -12.25 -7.13
CA VAL A 149 2.42 -13.41 -7.44
C VAL A 149 2.49 -13.76 -8.93
N ILE A 150 2.47 -12.76 -9.82
CA ILE A 150 2.58 -12.99 -11.28
C ILE A 150 3.92 -13.63 -11.65
N VAL A 151 5.03 -13.15 -11.05
CA VAL A 151 6.35 -13.76 -11.28
C VAL A 151 6.40 -15.20 -10.80
N LEU A 152 5.83 -15.48 -9.62
CA LEU A 152 5.72 -16.86 -9.08
C LEU A 152 4.93 -17.77 -10.01
N VAL A 153 3.76 -17.35 -10.47
CA VAL A 153 2.94 -18.12 -11.42
C VAL A 153 3.70 -18.37 -12.73
N GLY A 154 4.42 -17.37 -13.23
CA GLY A 154 5.26 -17.50 -14.41
C GLY A 154 6.42 -18.48 -14.25
N MET A 155 6.97 -18.61 -13.02
CA MET A 155 8.03 -19.58 -12.69
C MET A 155 7.50 -21.02 -12.57
N LEU A 156 6.25 -21.19 -12.12
CA LEU A 156 5.62 -22.51 -11.97
C LEU A 156 5.20 -23.15 -13.30
N GLY A 157 5.19 -22.39 -14.40
CA GLY A 157 4.99 -22.93 -15.74
C GLY A 157 3.56 -23.44 -16.05
N PHE A 158 2.54 -22.91 -15.40
CA PHE A 158 1.12 -23.33 -15.60
C PHE A 158 0.54 -23.08 -17.01
N GLY A 159 1.35 -22.62 -17.94
CA GLY A 159 0.91 -22.31 -19.31
C GLY A 159 0.44 -20.85 -19.49
N ALA A 160 0.46 -20.41 -20.76
CA ALA A 160 0.21 -19.01 -21.09
C ALA A 160 -1.22 -18.56 -20.71
N SER A 161 -2.22 -19.40 -20.87
CA SER A 161 -3.61 -19.06 -20.55
C SER A 161 -3.82 -18.75 -19.07
N VAL A 162 -3.27 -19.59 -18.17
CA VAL A 162 -3.35 -19.39 -16.73
C VAL A 162 -2.59 -18.12 -16.32
N TYR A 163 -1.40 -17.90 -16.91
CA TYR A 163 -0.61 -16.71 -16.67
C TYR A 163 -1.38 -15.43 -17.00
N TRP A 164 -2.00 -15.34 -18.18
CA TRP A 164 -2.78 -14.18 -18.59
C TRP A 164 -4.04 -13.98 -17.75
N MET A 165 -4.70 -15.06 -17.35
CA MET A 165 -5.88 -14.99 -16.48
C MET A 165 -5.52 -14.41 -15.10
N VAL A 166 -4.45 -14.91 -14.48
CA VAL A 166 -3.96 -14.40 -13.19
C VAL A 166 -3.48 -12.95 -13.31
N PHE A 167 -2.78 -12.63 -14.41
CA PHE A 167 -2.32 -11.27 -14.67
C PHE A 167 -3.48 -10.28 -14.74
N LEU A 168 -4.51 -10.55 -15.56
CA LEU A 168 -5.68 -9.68 -15.71
C LEU A 168 -6.45 -9.55 -14.39
N TYR A 169 -6.61 -10.64 -13.66
CA TYR A 169 -7.27 -10.61 -12.34
C TYR A 169 -6.52 -9.71 -11.36
N LEU A 170 -5.22 -9.91 -11.18
CA LEU A 170 -4.40 -9.13 -10.23
C LEU A 170 -4.26 -7.67 -10.67
N PHE A 171 -4.21 -7.41 -11.97
CA PHE A 171 -4.23 -6.06 -12.50
C PHE A 171 -5.54 -5.34 -12.14
N ALA A 172 -6.68 -5.97 -12.37
CA ALA A 172 -7.99 -5.42 -12.02
C ALA A 172 -8.14 -5.24 -10.50
N ALA A 173 -7.69 -6.21 -9.70
CA ALA A 173 -7.71 -6.13 -8.24
C ALA A 173 -6.86 -4.96 -7.73
N ASN A 174 -5.66 -4.78 -8.28
CA ASN A 174 -4.77 -3.69 -7.90
C ASN A 174 -5.34 -2.31 -8.31
N ALA A 175 -5.87 -2.20 -9.53
CA ALA A 175 -6.52 -0.98 -10.01
C ALA A 175 -7.70 -0.60 -9.10
N PHE A 176 -8.56 -1.55 -8.76
CA PHE A 176 -9.68 -1.31 -7.85
C PHE A 176 -9.23 -0.89 -6.45
N PHE A 177 -8.20 -1.57 -5.90
CA PHE A 177 -7.62 -1.20 -4.61
C PHE A 177 -7.07 0.23 -4.61
N LEU A 178 -6.28 0.60 -5.63
CA LEU A 178 -5.70 1.94 -5.74
C LEU A 178 -6.78 3.02 -5.89
N VAL A 179 -7.74 2.82 -6.79
CA VAL A 179 -8.83 3.78 -6.99
C VAL A 179 -9.62 3.98 -5.69
N SER A 180 -9.99 2.89 -5.02
CA SER A 180 -10.75 2.95 -3.77
C SER A 180 -9.95 3.63 -2.65
N SER A 181 -8.66 3.34 -2.54
CA SER A 181 -7.79 3.90 -1.50
C SER A 181 -7.49 5.39 -1.74
N VAL A 182 -7.13 5.76 -2.98
CA VAL A 182 -6.83 7.14 -3.36
C VAL A 182 -8.09 8.00 -3.29
N PHE A 183 -9.23 7.50 -3.78
CA PHE A 183 -10.50 8.24 -3.70
C PHE A 183 -10.89 8.56 -2.25
N ASN A 184 -10.72 7.61 -1.34
CA ASN A 184 -10.99 7.87 0.09
C ASN A 184 -9.94 8.81 0.71
N LEU A 185 -8.68 8.74 0.29
CA LEU A 185 -7.63 9.66 0.75
C LEU A 185 -7.93 11.12 0.32
N LEU A 186 -8.50 11.30 -0.86
CA LEU A 186 -8.84 12.64 -1.39
C LEU A 186 -10.14 13.20 -0.81
N ARG A 187 -11.02 12.33 -0.26
CA ARG A 187 -12.30 12.73 0.33
C ARG A 187 -12.19 13.13 1.80
N THR A 188 -11.15 12.71 2.50
CA THR A 188 -10.88 13.05 3.91
C THR A 188 -10.06 14.31 4.01
#